data_c1bc76dc0514ef29db68d2b5f7dfab84
#
_entry.id   c1bc76dc0514ef29db68d2b5f7dfab84
#
_cell.length_a   1.000
_cell.length_b   1.000
_cell.length_c   1.000
_cell.angle_alpha   90.00
_cell.angle_beta   90.00
_cell.angle_gamma   90.00
#
_symmetry.space_group_name_H-M   'P 1'
#
loop_
_entity.id
_entity.type
_entity.pdbx_description
1 polymer ?
#
loop_
_entity_poly.entity_id
_entity_poly.type
_entity_poly.pdbx_seq_one_letter_code
_entity_poly.pdbx_strand_id
1 'polypeptide(L)'
;MTCKIPTLVRKFAAEFLGTMILVVFGCGAALLFSPTFPLTTLTVALAFGLVIIAMAAAIGDISGCHINPAVSLAMLLDGRMGIGEFFTYLAAQFLGGIAGGGVLALISNGNVQSGLGSNGYLESTSSHISILGAFVIEIILTFVFVFVVLRVTKKAENGKIAVFVIGLTLTLVHIFGIYYTGTSVNPARSFGPAFVSALLGNTAPLKQVWLFIAAPLAGAVIAVLVYRFLYCGKSKKSE
;
A
#
# COMPACT_ATOMS: atom_id res chain seq x y z
N MET A 1 -6.83 0.08 -33.04
CA MET A 1 -7.98 0.81 -32.45
C MET A 1 -7.43 1.93 -31.58
N THR A 2 -7.67 3.20 -31.93
CA THR A 2 -7.31 4.34 -31.06
C THR A 2 -8.33 4.39 -29.90
N CYS A 3 -7.85 4.16 -28.69
CA CYS A 3 -8.68 4.23 -27.49
C CYS A 3 -9.14 5.69 -27.27
N LYS A 4 -10.45 5.96 -27.38
CA LYS A 4 -11.03 7.29 -27.20
C LYS A 4 -11.22 7.69 -25.72
N ILE A 5 -10.90 6.81 -24.77
CA ILE A 5 -11.06 7.07 -23.34
C ILE A 5 -9.97 8.03 -22.86
N PRO A 6 -10.31 9.12 -22.16
CA PRO A 6 -9.32 10.07 -21.62
C PRO A 6 -8.29 9.38 -20.74
N THR A 7 -7.03 9.81 -20.84
CA THR A 7 -5.90 9.21 -20.10
C THR A 7 -6.15 9.18 -18.59
N LEU A 8 -6.71 10.24 -18.02
CA LEU A 8 -6.97 10.33 -16.58
C LEU A 8 -8.01 9.29 -16.11
N VAL A 9 -9.04 9.02 -16.93
CA VAL A 9 -10.04 7.98 -16.64
C VAL A 9 -9.39 6.57 -16.66
N ARG A 10 -8.49 6.32 -17.60
CA ARG A 10 -7.74 5.06 -17.66
C ARG A 10 -6.83 4.88 -16.45
N LYS A 11 -6.15 5.94 -16.03
CA LYS A 11 -5.31 5.95 -14.83
C LYS A 11 -6.15 5.71 -13.57
N PHE A 12 -7.31 6.38 -13.45
CA PHE A 12 -8.25 6.12 -12.36
C PHE A 12 -8.66 4.65 -12.29
N ALA A 13 -9.08 4.08 -13.42
CA ALA A 13 -9.50 2.68 -13.48
C ALA A 13 -8.38 1.71 -13.12
N ALA A 14 -7.14 1.98 -13.56
CA ALA A 14 -5.97 1.19 -13.24
C ALA A 14 -5.64 1.23 -11.73
N GLU A 15 -5.62 2.41 -11.11
CA GLU A 15 -5.36 2.58 -9.69
C GLU A 15 -6.47 1.98 -8.82
N PHE A 16 -7.74 2.15 -9.22
CA PHE A 16 -8.88 1.51 -8.57
C PHE A 16 -8.76 -0.03 -8.59
N LEU A 17 -8.58 -0.60 -9.78
CA LEU A 17 -8.47 -2.04 -9.97
C LEU A 17 -7.25 -2.61 -9.22
N GLY A 18 -6.09 -1.97 -9.34
CA GLY A 18 -4.87 -2.41 -8.70
C GLY A 18 -4.98 -2.38 -7.18
N THR A 19 -5.58 -1.33 -6.59
CA THR A 19 -5.79 -1.25 -5.14
C THR A 19 -6.83 -2.26 -4.67
N MET A 20 -7.90 -2.46 -5.41
CA MET A 20 -8.89 -3.50 -5.12
C MET A 20 -8.24 -4.88 -5.07
N ILE A 21 -7.44 -5.23 -6.07
CA ILE A 21 -6.73 -6.51 -6.15
C ILE A 21 -5.69 -6.63 -5.02
N LEU A 22 -4.97 -5.55 -4.69
CA LEU A 22 -4.03 -5.54 -3.56
C LEU A 22 -4.74 -5.90 -2.24
N VAL A 23 -5.91 -5.32 -1.99
CA VAL A 23 -6.68 -5.60 -0.77
C VAL A 23 -7.22 -7.03 -0.80
N VAL A 24 -7.81 -7.48 -1.91
CA VAL A 24 -8.39 -8.82 -2.02
C VAL A 24 -7.34 -9.90 -1.76
N PHE A 25 -6.19 -9.85 -2.41
CA PHE A 25 -5.18 -10.89 -2.26
C PHE A 25 -4.27 -10.69 -1.04
N GLY A 26 -3.86 -9.46 -0.76
CA GLY A 26 -2.99 -9.15 0.38
C GLY A 26 -3.71 -9.31 1.73
N CYS A 27 -4.81 -8.58 1.93
CA CYS A 27 -5.59 -8.70 3.17
C CYS A 27 -6.34 -10.03 3.23
N GLY A 28 -6.80 -10.55 2.09
CA GLY A 28 -7.45 -11.86 2.00
C GLY A 28 -6.52 -13.00 2.42
N ALA A 29 -5.23 -12.94 2.07
CA ALA A 29 -4.27 -13.91 2.56
C ALA A 29 -4.21 -13.94 4.11
N ALA A 30 -4.36 -12.79 4.77
CA ALA A 30 -4.39 -12.74 6.23
C ALA A 30 -5.65 -13.37 6.84
N LEU A 31 -6.77 -13.48 6.09
CA LEU A 31 -8.00 -14.12 6.56
C LEU A 31 -7.96 -15.64 6.49
N LEU A 32 -7.16 -16.18 5.57
CA LEU A 32 -7.11 -17.64 5.34
C LEU A 32 -6.28 -18.38 6.37
N PHE A 33 -5.56 -17.69 7.23
CA PHE A 33 -4.60 -18.32 8.13
C PHE A 33 -5.13 -18.47 9.54
N SER A 34 -5.20 -19.75 9.94
CA SER A 34 -5.38 -20.17 11.32
C SER A 34 -4.06 -20.01 12.09
N PRO A 35 -4.11 -19.74 13.41
CA PRO A 35 -2.93 -19.78 14.28
C PRO A 35 -2.10 -21.07 14.23
N THR A 36 -2.68 -22.13 13.67
CA THR A 36 -2.05 -23.45 13.50
C THR A 36 -1.12 -23.56 12.28
N PHE A 37 -1.05 -22.54 11.41
CA PHE A 37 -0.18 -22.58 10.22
C PHE A 37 1.16 -21.89 10.51
N PRO A 38 2.29 -22.63 10.58
CA PRO A 38 3.60 -22.08 11.02
C PRO A 38 4.22 -21.02 10.11
N LEU A 39 3.75 -20.88 8.84
CA LEU A 39 4.30 -19.98 7.84
C LEU A 39 3.41 -18.77 7.53
N THR A 40 2.45 -18.45 8.40
CA THR A 40 1.43 -17.42 8.15
C THR A 40 2.03 -16.06 7.78
N THR A 41 2.97 -15.55 8.57
CA THR A 41 3.59 -14.24 8.33
C THR A 41 4.29 -14.18 6.97
N LEU A 42 5.09 -15.19 6.63
CA LEU A 42 5.79 -15.24 5.35
C LEU A 42 4.83 -15.32 4.17
N THR A 43 3.76 -16.12 4.29
CA THR A 43 2.78 -16.28 3.21
C THR A 43 2.01 -14.98 2.94
N VAL A 44 1.58 -14.29 4.00
CA VAL A 44 0.92 -12.98 3.87
C VAL A 44 1.87 -11.94 3.29
N ALA A 45 3.11 -11.90 3.77
CA ALA A 45 4.13 -10.98 3.24
C ALA A 45 4.41 -11.22 1.76
N LEU A 46 4.53 -12.48 1.35
CA LEU A 46 4.68 -12.86 -0.07
C LEU A 46 3.44 -12.49 -0.89
N ALA A 47 2.23 -12.69 -0.38
CA ALA A 47 1.01 -12.31 -1.09
C ALA A 47 1.00 -10.82 -1.42
N PHE A 48 1.33 -9.94 -0.47
CA PHE A 48 1.45 -8.50 -0.71
C PHE A 48 2.53 -8.17 -1.76
N GLY A 49 3.71 -8.76 -1.66
CA GLY A 49 4.79 -8.52 -2.62
C GLY A 49 4.47 -9.02 -4.02
N LEU A 50 3.91 -10.21 -4.15
CA LEU A 50 3.55 -10.82 -5.44
C LEU A 50 2.42 -10.04 -6.14
N VAL A 51 1.43 -9.53 -5.38
CA VAL A 51 0.39 -8.68 -5.95
C VAL A 51 0.98 -7.40 -6.54
N ILE A 52 1.93 -6.75 -5.86
CA ILE A 52 2.61 -5.57 -6.43
C ILE A 52 3.33 -5.94 -7.73
N ILE A 53 4.06 -7.06 -7.76
CA ILE A 53 4.75 -7.51 -8.98
C ILE A 53 3.73 -7.71 -10.11
N ALA A 54 2.65 -8.44 -9.84
CA ALA A 54 1.63 -8.73 -10.83
C ALA A 54 0.93 -7.46 -11.35
N MET A 55 0.52 -6.56 -10.42
CA MET A 55 -0.18 -5.34 -10.81
C MET A 55 0.75 -4.33 -11.50
N ALA A 56 1.99 -4.17 -11.05
CA ALA A 56 2.95 -3.29 -11.71
C ALA A 56 3.25 -3.78 -13.14
N ALA A 57 3.32 -5.09 -13.35
CA ALA A 57 3.47 -5.65 -14.70
C ALA A 57 2.23 -5.47 -15.58
N ALA A 58 1.02 -5.49 -14.99
CA ALA A 58 -0.24 -5.42 -15.73
C ALA A 58 -0.71 -3.98 -16.05
N ILE A 59 -0.52 -3.05 -15.13
CA ILE A 59 -1.07 -1.68 -15.22
C ILE A 59 0.00 -0.58 -15.08
N GLY A 60 1.26 -0.93 -14.90
CA GLY A 60 2.35 0.03 -14.70
C GLY A 60 2.50 1.02 -15.85
N ASP A 61 2.32 0.56 -17.09
CA ASP A 61 2.39 1.41 -18.29
C ASP A 61 1.18 2.37 -18.42
N ILE A 62 0.11 2.15 -17.62
CA ILE A 62 -1.09 2.98 -17.66
C ILE A 62 -1.02 4.09 -16.61
N SER A 63 -0.73 3.73 -15.35
CA SER A 63 -0.79 4.64 -14.20
C SER A 63 0.51 4.77 -13.42
N GLY A 64 1.51 3.94 -13.71
CA GLY A 64 2.68 3.79 -12.85
C GLY A 64 2.44 2.83 -11.68
N CYS A 65 1.21 2.32 -11.54
CA CYS A 65 0.82 1.36 -10.49
C CYS A 65 1.21 1.82 -9.08
N HIS A 66 0.77 3.02 -8.68
CA HIS A 66 1.01 3.50 -7.32
C HIS A 66 0.25 2.68 -6.30
N ILE A 67 -1.05 2.48 -6.53
CA ILE A 67 -2.02 1.72 -5.71
C ILE A 67 -1.87 1.95 -4.20
N ASN A 68 -1.34 3.14 -3.85
CA ASN A 68 -0.96 3.53 -2.50
C ASN A 68 -0.91 5.07 -2.38
N PRO A 69 -1.72 5.71 -1.51
CA PRO A 69 -1.69 7.14 -1.27
C PRO A 69 -0.32 7.68 -0.81
N ALA A 70 0.45 6.91 -0.02
CA ALA A 70 1.78 7.32 0.43
C ALA A 70 2.79 7.35 -0.73
N VAL A 71 2.72 6.40 -1.65
CA VAL A 71 3.51 6.41 -2.90
C VAL A 71 3.10 7.59 -3.78
N SER A 72 1.79 7.82 -3.96
CA SER A 72 1.28 8.93 -4.76
C SER A 72 1.71 10.29 -4.19
N LEU A 73 1.68 10.45 -2.85
CA LEU A 73 2.20 11.65 -2.19
C LEU A 73 3.71 11.84 -2.48
N ALA A 74 4.48 10.78 -2.39
CA ALA A 74 5.92 10.86 -2.67
C ALA A 74 6.20 11.27 -4.12
N MET A 75 5.43 10.74 -5.09
CA MET A 75 5.57 11.12 -6.51
C MET A 75 5.14 12.57 -6.76
N LEU A 76 4.09 13.06 -6.08
CA LEU A 76 3.71 14.47 -6.11
C LEU A 76 4.83 15.35 -5.56
N LEU A 77 5.35 15.03 -4.38
CA LEU A 77 6.41 15.79 -3.73
C LEU A 77 7.72 15.74 -4.54
N ASP A 78 8.06 14.64 -5.20
CA ASP A 78 9.25 14.54 -6.07
C ASP A 78 9.05 15.21 -7.45
N GLY A 79 7.86 15.77 -7.72
CA GLY A 79 7.55 16.50 -8.95
C GLY A 79 7.30 15.60 -10.16
N ARG A 80 6.98 14.31 -9.94
CA ARG A 80 6.70 13.34 -11.02
C ARG A 80 5.21 13.21 -11.35
N MET A 81 4.35 13.89 -10.60
CA MET A 81 2.90 13.83 -10.75
C MET A 81 2.30 15.22 -10.49
N GLY A 82 1.25 15.58 -11.23
CA GLY A 82 0.52 16.80 -11.01
C GLY A 82 -0.53 16.68 -9.91
N ILE A 83 -0.94 17.82 -9.32
CA ILE A 83 -1.90 17.87 -8.20
C ILE A 83 -3.27 17.27 -8.58
N GLY A 84 -3.77 17.51 -9.79
CA GLY A 84 -5.05 16.96 -10.26
C GLY A 84 -5.00 15.43 -10.41
N GLU A 85 -3.89 14.91 -10.91
CA GLU A 85 -3.66 13.48 -11.02
C GLU A 85 -3.55 12.83 -9.63
N PHE A 86 -2.88 13.49 -8.69
CA PHE A 86 -2.78 13.03 -7.30
C PHE A 86 -4.15 12.82 -6.65
N PHE A 87 -5.04 13.81 -6.74
CA PHE A 87 -6.40 13.64 -6.17
C PHE A 87 -7.22 12.58 -6.90
N THR A 88 -7.03 12.43 -8.20
CA THR A 88 -7.65 11.34 -8.97
C THR A 88 -7.18 9.97 -8.47
N TYR A 89 -5.87 9.82 -8.20
CA TYR A 89 -5.31 8.58 -7.65
C TYR A 89 -5.81 8.31 -6.25
N LEU A 90 -5.85 9.32 -5.36
CA LEU A 90 -6.40 9.15 -4.02
C LEU A 90 -7.84 8.61 -4.07
N ALA A 91 -8.71 9.23 -4.87
CA ALA A 91 -10.09 8.79 -5.02
C ALA A 91 -10.17 7.34 -5.53
N ALA A 92 -9.40 7.01 -6.58
CA ALA A 92 -9.36 5.66 -7.14
C ALA A 92 -8.87 4.61 -6.13
N GLN A 93 -7.80 4.93 -5.39
CA GLN A 93 -7.18 4.03 -4.43
C GLN A 93 -8.09 3.77 -3.21
N PHE A 94 -8.70 4.81 -2.63
CA PHE A 94 -9.63 4.63 -1.52
C PHE A 94 -10.88 3.86 -1.94
N LEU A 95 -11.47 4.17 -3.10
CA LEU A 95 -12.62 3.43 -3.63
C LEU A 95 -12.24 1.98 -3.96
N GLY A 96 -11.06 1.75 -4.55
CA GLY A 96 -10.54 0.41 -4.80
C GLY A 96 -10.32 -0.40 -3.51
N GLY A 97 -9.79 0.26 -2.47
CA GLY A 97 -9.65 -0.35 -1.14
C GLY A 97 -10.99 -0.76 -0.53
N ILE A 98 -12.01 0.11 -0.61
CA ILE A 98 -13.38 -0.20 -0.15
C ILE A 98 -13.97 -1.36 -0.96
N ALA A 99 -13.83 -1.33 -2.29
CA ALA A 99 -14.33 -2.42 -3.14
C ALA A 99 -13.65 -3.74 -2.80
N GLY A 100 -12.32 -3.74 -2.57
CA GLY A 100 -11.58 -4.92 -2.12
C GLY A 100 -12.05 -5.45 -0.76
N GLY A 101 -12.28 -4.56 0.22
CA GLY A 101 -12.89 -4.90 1.50
C GLY A 101 -14.29 -5.50 1.35
N GLY A 102 -15.11 -4.97 0.44
CA GLY A 102 -16.43 -5.51 0.09
C GLY A 102 -16.35 -6.93 -0.47
N VAL A 103 -15.41 -7.18 -1.39
CA VAL A 103 -15.17 -8.54 -1.91
C VAL A 103 -14.75 -9.50 -0.80
N LEU A 104 -13.87 -9.08 0.11
CA LEU A 104 -13.47 -9.91 1.26
C LEU A 104 -14.65 -10.21 2.18
N ALA A 105 -15.52 -9.23 2.44
CA ALA A 105 -16.72 -9.44 3.24
C ALA A 105 -17.67 -10.47 2.59
N LEU A 106 -17.83 -10.42 1.27
CA LEU A 106 -18.63 -11.42 0.54
C LEU A 106 -18.01 -12.82 0.64
N ILE A 107 -16.70 -12.96 0.42
CA ILE A 107 -16.00 -14.25 0.49
C ILE A 107 -16.03 -14.84 1.91
N SER A 108 -15.98 -14.00 2.94
CA SER A 108 -16.05 -14.42 4.34
C SER A 108 -17.47 -14.60 4.89
N ASN A 109 -18.49 -14.57 4.02
CA ASN A 109 -19.91 -14.63 4.40
C ASN A 109 -20.30 -13.59 5.45
N GLY A 110 -19.75 -12.39 5.36
CA GLY A 110 -19.99 -11.31 6.30
C GLY A 110 -19.30 -11.47 7.66
N ASN A 111 -18.42 -12.44 7.82
CA ASN A 111 -17.63 -12.59 9.06
C ASN A 111 -16.53 -11.52 9.11
N VAL A 112 -16.77 -10.49 9.90
CA VAL A 112 -15.86 -9.35 10.08
C VAL A 112 -15.14 -9.36 11.44
N GLN A 113 -15.22 -10.44 12.19
CA GLN A 113 -14.56 -10.54 13.51
C GLN A 113 -13.03 -10.35 13.41
N SER A 114 -12.44 -10.84 12.32
CA SER A 114 -11.01 -10.65 12.00
C SER A 114 -10.66 -9.26 11.46
N GLY A 115 -11.63 -8.33 11.33
CA GLY A 115 -11.42 -7.02 10.75
C GLY A 115 -11.07 -7.02 9.26
N LEU A 116 -11.36 -8.10 8.52
CA LEU A 116 -11.07 -8.25 7.09
C LEU A 116 -9.59 -8.00 6.73
N GLY A 117 -8.67 -8.40 7.59
CA GLY A 117 -7.23 -8.17 7.42
C GLY A 117 -6.82 -6.70 7.64
N SER A 118 -7.59 -5.95 8.41
CA SER A 118 -7.25 -4.58 8.83
C SER A 118 -6.02 -4.55 9.71
N ASN A 119 -5.40 -3.37 9.77
CA ASN A 119 -4.31 -3.06 10.67
C ASN A 119 -4.81 -2.71 12.07
N GLY A 120 -3.93 -2.87 13.07
CA GLY A 120 -4.27 -2.56 14.45
C GLY A 120 -3.05 -2.25 15.32
N TYR A 121 -3.32 -1.86 16.56
CA TYR A 121 -2.35 -1.68 17.64
C TYR A 121 -3.00 -1.99 18.99
N LEU A 122 -2.25 -1.97 20.09
CA LEU A 122 -2.70 -2.39 21.41
C LEU A 122 -3.32 -3.80 21.35
N GLU A 123 -4.48 -3.98 21.97
CA GLU A 123 -5.18 -5.27 22.06
C GLU A 123 -5.62 -5.86 20.70
N SER A 124 -5.54 -5.04 19.63
CA SER A 124 -5.88 -5.50 18.28
C SER A 124 -4.75 -6.28 17.60
N THR A 125 -3.58 -6.42 18.23
CA THR A 125 -2.42 -7.11 17.68
C THR A 125 -1.80 -8.07 18.70
N SER A 126 -1.15 -9.12 18.20
CA SER A 126 -0.45 -10.10 19.06
C SER A 126 0.73 -9.50 19.82
N SER A 127 1.31 -8.41 19.31
CA SER A 127 2.43 -7.71 19.95
C SER A 127 2.01 -6.76 21.06
N HIS A 128 0.72 -6.42 21.15
CA HIS A 128 0.20 -5.37 22.04
C HIS A 128 0.98 -4.04 21.93
N ILE A 129 1.46 -3.72 20.72
CA ILE A 129 2.31 -2.56 20.49
C ILE A 129 1.60 -1.26 20.89
N SER A 130 2.32 -0.37 21.59
CA SER A 130 1.78 0.94 21.97
C SER A 130 1.48 1.81 20.76
N ILE A 131 0.63 2.82 20.92
CA ILE A 131 0.30 3.80 19.86
C ILE A 131 1.58 4.45 19.31
N LEU A 132 2.50 4.87 20.16
CA LEU A 132 3.76 5.47 19.74
C LEU A 132 4.62 4.45 18.97
N GLY A 133 4.72 3.21 19.46
CA GLY A 133 5.45 2.14 18.77
C GLY A 133 4.87 1.85 17.40
N ALA A 134 3.53 1.74 17.29
CA ALA A 134 2.83 1.54 16.03
C ALA A 134 3.05 2.71 15.05
N PHE A 135 3.05 3.93 15.55
CA PHE A 135 3.29 5.12 14.73
C PHE A 135 4.73 5.14 14.18
N VAL A 136 5.72 4.86 15.02
CA VAL A 136 7.13 4.85 14.65
C VAL A 136 7.43 3.72 13.66
N ILE A 137 6.94 2.51 13.92
CA ILE A 137 7.20 1.38 13.01
C ILE A 137 6.59 1.62 11.62
N GLU A 138 5.36 2.12 11.53
CA GLU A 138 4.71 2.42 10.26
C GLU A 138 5.45 3.52 9.46
N ILE A 139 6.00 4.54 10.15
CA ILE A 139 6.88 5.54 9.52
C ILE A 139 8.10 4.85 8.92
N ILE A 140 8.80 4.00 9.69
CA ILE A 140 10.03 3.33 9.25
C ILE A 140 9.75 2.40 8.06
N LEU A 141 8.71 1.58 8.15
CA LEU A 141 8.35 0.64 7.09
C LEU A 141 7.98 1.38 5.79
N THR A 142 7.19 2.45 5.90
CA THR A 142 6.80 3.25 4.74
C THR A 142 7.99 4.03 4.18
N PHE A 143 8.84 4.58 5.04
CA PHE A 143 10.09 5.23 4.61
C PHE A 143 10.93 4.28 3.75
N VAL A 144 11.21 3.07 4.23
CA VAL A 144 12.02 2.08 3.49
C VAL A 144 11.36 1.75 2.14
N PHE A 145 10.07 1.44 2.15
CA PHE A 145 9.33 1.08 0.95
C PHE A 145 9.35 2.20 -0.09
N VAL A 146 8.93 3.41 0.30
CA VAL A 146 8.83 4.57 -0.59
C VAL A 146 10.20 5.04 -1.07
N PHE A 147 11.22 5.01 -0.21
CA PHE A 147 12.59 5.37 -0.60
C PHE A 147 13.11 4.46 -1.73
N VAL A 148 12.87 3.15 -1.63
CA VAL A 148 13.24 2.20 -2.70
C VAL A 148 12.42 2.49 -3.96
N VAL A 149 11.09 2.70 -3.84
CA VAL A 149 10.24 3.05 -4.99
C VAL A 149 10.78 4.28 -5.73
N LEU A 150 11.05 5.37 -5.01
CA LEU A 150 11.61 6.60 -5.60
C LEU A 150 12.92 6.33 -6.36
N ARG A 151 13.78 5.50 -5.81
CA ARG A 151 15.09 5.20 -6.41
C ARG A 151 15.00 4.35 -7.66
N VAL A 152 14.25 3.25 -7.60
CA VAL A 152 14.23 2.27 -8.71
C VAL A 152 13.40 2.75 -9.90
N THR A 153 12.41 3.63 -9.65
CA THR A 153 11.56 4.20 -10.72
C THR A 153 12.14 5.47 -11.35
N LYS A 154 13.33 5.94 -10.90
CA LYS A 154 13.94 7.18 -11.44
C LYS A 154 14.41 7.02 -12.88
N LYS A 155 14.89 5.84 -13.26
CA LYS A 155 15.45 5.56 -14.57
C LYS A 155 14.57 4.56 -15.32
N ALA A 156 14.17 4.89 -16.55
CA ALA A 156 13.34 4.02 -17.39
C ALA A 156 14.00 2.66 -17.67
N GLU A 157 15.34 2.64 -17.79
CA GLU A 157 16.12 1.39 -18.01
C GLU A 157 15.96 0.36 -16.88
N ASN A 158 15.59 0.80 -15.66
CA ASN A 158 15.35 -0.07 -14.52
C ASN A 158 13.94 -0.70 -14.52
N GLY A 159 13.06 -0.36 -15.47
CA GLY A 159 11.64 -0.68 -15.41
C GLY A 159 11.32 -2.15 -15.14
N LYS A 160 12.02 -3.07 -15.82
CA LYS A 160 11.80 -4.52 -15.62
C LYS A 160 12.26 -5.01 -14.24
N ILE A 161 13.39 -4.49 -13.74
CA ILE A 161 13.93 -4.88 -12.43
C ILE A 161 13.16 -4.15 -11.31
N ALA A 162 12.71 -2.91 -11.55
CA ALA A 162 11.99 -2.10 -10.57
C ALA A 162 10.75 -2.84 -10.02
N VAL A 163 9.99 -3.51 -10.88
CA VAL A 163 8.78 -4.25 -10.50
C VAL A 163 9.10 -5.30 -9.43
N PHE A 164 10.14 -6.10 -9.64
CA PHE A 164 10.57 -7.12 -8.68
C PHE A 164 11.14 -6.50 -7.40
N VAL A 165 11.97 -5.47 -7.52
CA VAL A 165 12.57 -4.81 -6.36
C VAL A 165 11.49 -4.20 -5.47
N ILE A 166 10.48 -3.54 -6.04
CA ILE A 166 9.37 -2.94 -5.30
C ILE A 166 8.56 -4.03 -4.58
N GLY A 167 8.18 -5.10 -5.27
CA GLY A 167 7.41 -6.18 -4.67
C GLY A 167 8.17 -6.91 -3.56
N LEU A 168 9.46 -7.22 -3.78
CA LEU A 168 10.31 -7.83 -2.75
C LEU A 168 10.55 -6.90 -1.55
N THR A 169 10.64 -5.58 -1.79
CA THR A 169 10.71 -4.60 -0.70
C THR A 169 9.41 -4.59 0.11
N LEU A 170 8.26 -4.67 -0.56
CA LEU A 170 6.98 -4.78 0.15
C LEU A 170 6.91 -6.08 0.97
N THR A 171 7.38 -7.21 0.42
CA THR A 171 7.52 -8.47 1.17
C THR A 171 8.41 -8.29 2.40
N LEU A 172 9.58 -7.66 2.25
CA LEU A 172 10.53 -7.43 3.34
C LEU A 172 9.90 -6.65 4.50
N VAL A 173 9.24 -5.51 4.21
CA VAL A 173 8.62 -4.71 5.26
C VAL A 173 7.43 -5.42 5.91
N HIS A 174 6.72 -6.27 5.18
CA HIS A 174 5.64 -7.11 5.72
C HIS A 174 6.17 -8.22 6.63
N ILE A 175 7.26 -8.92 6.27
CA ILE A 175 7.89 -9.92 7.13
C ILE A 175 8.20 -9.34 8.51
N PHE A 176 8.70 -8.11 8.56
CA PHE A 176 9.04 -7.46 9.82
C PHE A 176 7.81 -6.90 10.53
N GLY A 177 6.90 -6.23 9.81
CA GLY A 177 5.87 -5.40 10.41
C GLY A 177 4.56 -6.11 10.76
N ILE A 178 4.25 -7.26 10.13
CA ILE A 178 2.96 -7.97 10.34
C ILE A 178 2.71 -8.27 11.82
N TYR A 179 3.71 -8.75 12.54
CA TYR A 179 3.60 -9.07 13.96
C TYR A 179 3.18 -7.86 14.81
N TYR A 180 3.64 -6.66 14.46
CA TYR A 180 3.41 -5.45 15.25
C TYR A 180 2.08 -4.78 14.93
N THR A 181 1.80 -4.53 13.66
CA THR A 181 0.66 -3.71 13.22
C THR A 181 -0.21 -4.36 12.14
N GLY A 182 0.19 -5.51 11.64
CA GLY A 182 -0.35 -6.07 10.42
C GLY A 182 0.20 -5.39 9.15
N THR A 183 1.18 -4.51 9.27
CA THR A 183 1.84 -3.70 8.24
C THR A 183 0.87 -2.96 7.32
N SER A 184 0.75 -1.66 7.51
CA SER A 184 -0.03 -0.80 6.62
C SER A 184 0.78 -0.39 5.40
N VAL A 185 1.72 0.52 5.59
CA VAL A 185 2.50 1.26 4.59
C VAL A 185 1.66 1.88 3.47
N ASN A 186 0.32 1.79 3.58
CA ASN A 186 -0.63 2.17 2.54
C ASN A 186 -1.97 2.60 3.15
N PRO A 187 -2.30 3.90 3.17
CA PRO A 187 -3.55 4.41 3.73
C PRO A 187 -4.82 3.77 3.13
N ALA A 188 -4.86 3.53 1.82
CA ALA A 188 -6.04 2.97 1.16
C ALA A 188 -6.23 1.47 1.48
N ARG A 189 -5.13 0.72 1.60
CA ARG A 189 -5.12 -0.68 2.04
C ARG A 189 -5.65 -0.81 3.47
N SER A 190 -5.38 0.16 4.33
CA SER A 190 -5.85 0.12 5.71
C SER A 190 -7.30 0.60 5.85
N PHE A 191 -7.65 1.66 5.13
CA PHE A 191 -8.98 2.26 5.20
C PHE A 191 -10.08 1.34 4.65
N GLY A 192 -9.85 0.70 3.50
CA GLY A 192 -10.88 -0.09 2.83
C GLY A 192 -11.49 -1.20 3.70
N PRO A 193 -10.70 -2.17 4.17
CA PRO A 193 -11.18 -3.24 5.07
C PRO A 193 -11.75 -2.70 6.38
N ALA A 194 -11.13 -1.67 6.99
CA ALA A 194 -11.61 -1.07 8.23
C ALA A 194 -12.99 -0.43 8.07
N PHE A 195 -13.21 0.29 6.96
CA PHE A 195 -14.49 0.92 6.63
C PHE A 195 -15.58 -0.12 6.41
N VAL A 196 -15.30 -1.16 5.61
CA VAL A 196 -16.29 -2.22 5.35
C VAL A 196 -16.60 -3.02 6.62
N SER A 197 -15.59 -3.34 7.45
CA SER A 197 -15.81 -3.97 8.75
C SER A 197 -16.74 -3.15 9.64
N ALA A 198 -16.57 -1.82 9.65
CA ALA A 198 -17.41 -0.93 10.45
C ALA A 198 -18.87 -0.92 9.96
N LEU A 199 -19.10 -0.94 8.64
CA LEU A 199 -20.45 -1.04 8.06
C LEU A 199 -21.17 -2.33 8.46
N LEU A 200 -20.41 -3.40 8.71
CA LEU A 200 -20.91 -4.72 9.09
C LEU A 200 -20.86 -4.97 10.61
N GLY A 201 -20.66 -3.90 11.41
CA GLY A 201 -20.78 -3.93 12.87
C GLY A 201 -19.46 -4.00 13.65
N ASN A 202 -18.30 -4.24 13.02
CA ASN A 202 -17.01 -4.19 13.70
C ASN A 202 -16.31 -2.85 13.49
N THR A 203 -16.52 -1.90 14.40
CA THR A 203 -15.97 -0.54 14.30
C THR A 203 -14.54 -0.38 14.84
N ALA A 204 -13.98 -1.41 15.48
CA ALA A 204 -12.68 -1.33 16.13
C ALA A 204 -11.54 -0.96 15.14
N PRO A 205 -11.41 -1.55 13.94
CA PRO A 205 -10.38 -1.17 13.00
C PRO A 205 -10.51 0.28 12.52
N LEU A 206 -11.74 0.76 12.30
CA LEU A 206 -11.97 2.13 11.81
C LEU A 206 -11.55 3.18 12.84
N LYS A 207 -11.70 2.91 14.14
CA LYS A 207 -11.24 3.80 15.21
C LYS A 207 -9.71 3.94 15.24
N GLN A 208 -8.99 2.95 14.74
CA GLN A 208 -7.53 2.92 14.72
C GLN A 208 -6.93 3.39 13.39
N VAL A 209 -7.73 3.51 12.32
CA VAL A 209 -7.24 3.76 10.95
C VAL A 209 -6.48 5.07 10.78
N TRP A 210 -6.75 6.08 11.61
CA TRP A 210 -6.09 7.38 11.55
C TRP A 210 -4.56 7.26 11.61
N LEU A 211 -4.04 6.34 12.45
CA LEU A 211 -2.62 6.08 12.57
C LEU A 211 -2.04 5.53 11.25
N PHE A 212 -2.76 4.62 10.62
CA PHE A 212 -2.39 3.99 9.36
C PHE A 212 -2.59 4.87 8.12
N ILE A 213 -3.13 6.07 8.31
CA ILE A 213 -3.10 7.15 7.33
C ILE A 213 -1.94 8.10 7.63
N ALA A 214 -1.84 8.61 8.86
CA ALA A 214 -0.88 9.63 9.22
C ALA A 214 0.58 9.13 9.19
N ALA A 215 0.86 7.96 9.75
CA ALA A 215 2.22 7.44 9.83
C ALA A 215 2.80 7.07 8.44
N PRO A 216 2.08 6.38 7.53
CA PRO A 216 2.58 6.16 6.18
C PRO A 216 2.80 7.45 5.39
N LEU A 217 1.93 8.45 5.51
CA LEU A 217 2.14 9.74 4.85
C LEU A 217 3.40 10.45 5.39
N ALA A 218 3.62 10.43 6.71
CA ALA A 218 4.84 10.97 7.32
C ALA A 218 6.09 10.21 6.83
N GLY A 219 6.06 8.88 6.78
CA GLY A 219 7.15 8.05 6.25
C GLY A 219 7.48 8.37 4.79
N ALA A 220 6.46 8.61 3.96
CA ALA A 220 6.63 9.02 2.57
C ALA A 220 7.30 10.39 2.44
N VAL A 221 6.90 11.38 3.26
CA VAL A 221 7.55 12.71 3.28
C VAL A 221 9.02 12.58 3.66
N ILE A 222 9.35 11.84 4.72
CA ILE A 222 10.73 11.61 5.15
C ILE A 222 11.52 10.92 4.03
N ALA A 223 10.94 9.94 3.33
CA ALA A 223 11.58 9.25 2.21
C ALA A 223 11.96 10.23 1.08
N VAL A 224 11.07 11.15 0.72
CA VAL A 224 11.36 12.17 -0.30
C VAL A 224 12.48 13.12 0.15
N LEU A 225 12.45 13.57 1.40
CA LEU A 225 13.49 14.48 1.93
C LEU A 225 14.86 13.81 1.91
N VAL A 226 14.97 12.58 2.42
CA VAL A 226 16.22 11.82 2.42
C VAL A 226 16.66 11.49 1.00
N TYR A 227 15.73 11.08 0.13
CA TYR A 227 16.03 10.82 -1.27
C TYR A 227 16.62 12.05 -1.97
N ARG A 228 15.99 13.22 -1.81
CA ARG A 228 16.50 14.46 -2.39
C ARG A 228 17.87 14.82 -1.82
N PHE A 229 18.07 14.72 -0.52
CA PHE A 229 19.36 14.98 0.11
C PHE A 229 20.48 14.11 -0.46
N LEU A 230 20.26 12.81 -0.59
CA LEU A 230 21.27 11.86 -1.06
C LEU A 230 21.56 11.97 -2.58
N TYR A 231 20.58 12.39 -3.36
CA TYR A 231 20.72 12.44 -4.83
C TYR A 231 20.69 13.85 -5.40
N CYS A 232 20.67 14.90 -4.57
CA CYS A 232 20.83 16.28 -4.98
C CYS A 232 22.25 16.49 -5.54
N GLY A 233 22.37 17.05 -6.74
CA GLY A 233 23.65 17.37 -7.37
C GLY A 233 24.23 16.29 -8.30
N LYS A 234 23.63 15.11 -8.45
CA LYS A 234 24.12 14.09 -9.42
C LYS A 234 23.60 14.25 -10.86
N SER A 235 22.88 15.35 -11.16
CA SER A 235 22.28 15.58 -12.50
C SER A 235 23.14 16.40 -13.46
N LYS A 236 24.41 16.64 -13.17
CA LYS A 236 25.34 17.30 -14.10
C LYS A 236 26.66 16.52 -14.18
N LYS A 237 26.68 15.37 -14.83
CA LYS A 237 27.85 14.77 -15.48
C LYS A 237 27.40 13.53 -16.25
N SER A 238 26.99 13.73 -17.48
CA SER A 238 27.18 12.77 -18.57
C SER A 238 27.09 13.60 -19.85
N GLU A 239 28.20 14.10 -20.26
CA GLU A 239 28.49 14.30 -21.66
C GLU A 239 28.53 12.96 -22.34
#